data_0a94fdf4b9a0c105c69324eb97c993ef
#
_entry.id   0a94fdf4b9a0c105c69324eb97c993ef
#
_cell.length_a   1.000
_cell.length_b   1.000
_cell.length_c   1.000
_cell.angle_alpha   90.00
_cell.angle_beta   90.00
_cell.angle_gamma   90.00
#
_symmetry.space_group_name_H-M   'P 1'
#
loop_
_entity.id
_entity.type
_entity.pdbx_description
1 polymer ?
#
loop_
_entity_poly.entity_id
_entity_poly.type
_entity_poly.pdbx_seq_one_letter_code
_entity_poly.pdbx_strand_id
1 'polypeptide(L)'
;MINLCNMLYVSDVPKHAEFWTKVGLQELRRQGSDSQETVIFAVDADAPRARIQLWNLDFIRQNSPEVAEMKGSMLFTVDNLEEWHSRVAEATDTVSEINDFQGMVNFNFQDPDGNYYAFAQSELPE
;
A
#
# COMPACT_ATOMS: atom_id res chain seq x y z
N MET A 1 -1.51 -19.19 -13.93
CA MET A 1 -1.29 -18.55 -12.62
C MET A 1 -1.52 -17.05 -12.76
N ILE A 2 -2.36 -16.47 -11.90
CA ILE A 2 -2.71 -15.05 -11.96
C ILE A 2 -2.02 -14.29 -10.82
N ASN A 3 -1.43 -13.15 -11.16
CA ASN A 3 -0.94 -12.18 -10.19
C ASN A 3 -1.87 -10.98 -10.20
N LEU A 4 -2.12 -10.42 -9.03
CA LEU A 4 -2.88 -9.18 -8.91
C LEU A 4 -1.92 -8.04 -8.58
N CYS A 5 -2.01 -6.97 -9.36
CA CYS A 5 -1.23 -5.77 -9.09
C CYS A 5 -2.18 -4.58 -8.96
N ASN A 6 -2.19 -3.96 -7.79
CA ASN A 6 -2.94 -2.73 -7.57
C ASN A 6 -2.03 -1.55 -7.88
N MET A 7 -2.44 -0.71 -8.81
CA MET A 7 -1.63 0.43 -9.24
C MET A 7 -2.02 1.67 -8.46
N LEU A 8 -1.02 2.31 -7.85
CA LEU A 8 -1.21 3.53 -7.07
C LEU A 8 -0.54 4.70 -7.79
N TYR A 9 -1.30 5.76 -8.00
CA TYR A 9 -0.81 6.96 -8.68
C TYR A 9 -0.50 7.99 -7.59
N VAL A 10 0.79 8.30 -7.43
CA VAL A 10 1.29 9.06 -6.27
C VAL A 10 2.09 10.28 -6.70
N SER A 11 2.13 11.28 -5.84
CA SER A 11 2.83 12.54 -6.13
C SER A 11 4.35 12.40 -6.20
N ASP A 12 4.90 11.48 -5.40
CA ASP A 12 6.34 11.31 -5.25
C ASP A 12 6.64 9.83 -5.06
N VAL A 13 7.09 9.16 -6.13
CA VAL A 13 7.33 7.72 -6.11
C VAL A 13 8.41 7.32 -5.10
N PRO A 14 9.60 7.95 -5.05
CA PRO A 14 10.60 7.58 -4.05
C PRO A 14 10.12 7.71 -2.61
N LYS A 15 9.38 8.75 -2.30
CA LYS A 15 8.85 8.98 -0.96
C LYS A 15 7.83 7.90 -0.56
N HIS A 16 6.95 7.52 -1.48
CA HIS A 16 6.00 6.44 -1.24
C HIS A 16 6.69 5.08 -1.15
N ALA A 17 7.74 4.86 -1.93
CA ALA A 17 8.51 3.63 -1.85
C ALA A 17 9.17 3.49 -0.48
N GLU A 18 9.72 4.56 0.06
CA GLU A 18 10.26 4.56 1.42
C GLU A 18 9.19 4.25 2.46
N PHE A 19 8.01 4.85 2.30
CA PHE A 19 6.87 4.60 3.18
C PHE A 19 6.48 3.12 3.20
N TRP A 20 6.25 2.52 2.03
CA TRP A 20 5.81 1.13 1.96
C TRP A 20 6.90 0.14 2.43
N THR A 21 8.17 0.49 2.23
CA THR A 21 9.29 -0.29 2.78
C THR A 21 9.25 -0.27 4.31
N LYS A 22 8.99 0.89 4.92
CA LYS A 22 8.88 1.01 6.38
C LYS A 22 7.67 0.27 6.93
N VAL A 23 6.55 0.26 6.19
CA VAL A 23 5.37 -0.52 6.56
C VAL A 23 5.69 -2.02 6.61
N GLY A 24 6.58 -2.47 5.75
CA GLY A 24 7.03 -3.86 5.76
C GLY A 24 6.81 -4.63 4.48
N LEU A 25 6.41 -3.95 3.40
CA LEU A 25 6.31 -4.59 2.09
C LEU A 25 7.69 -4.74 1.48
N GLN A 26 7.84 -5.70 0.59
CA GLN A 26 9.13 -5.98 -0.03
C GLN A 26 9.18 -5.43 -1.45
N GLU A 27 10.17 -4.57 -1.72
CA GLU A 27 10.40 -4.08 -3.08
C GLU A 27 10.90 -5.21 -3.96
N LEU A 28 10.22 -5.42 -5.09
CA LEU A 28 10.58 -6.45 -6.07
C LEU A 28 11.36 -5.88 -7.25
N ARG A 29 10.99 -4.70 -7.70
CA ARG A 29 11.58 -4.10 -8.90
C ARG A 29 11.41 -2.59 -8.88
N ARG A 30 12.45 -1.91 -9.30
CA ARG A 30 12.41 -0.45 -9.52
C ARG A 30 12.98 -0.18 -10.91
N GLN A 31 12.28 0.61 -11.70
CA GLN A 31 12.76 0.93 -13.05
C GLN A 31 12.30 2.33 -13.47
N GLY A 32 12.94 2.85 -14.53
CA GLY A 32 12.70 4.21 -14.98
C GLY A 32 13.42 5.24 -14.12
N SER A 33 13.21 6.50 -14.43
CA SER A 33 13.83 7.61 -13.71
C SER A 33 12.92 8.83 -13.73
N ASP A 34 13.09 9.71 -12.75
CA ASP A 34 12.33 10.95 -12.63
C ASP A 34 10.82 10.68 -12.66
N SER A 35 10.07 11.37 -13.52
CA SER A 35 8.62 11.22 -13.59
C SER A 35 8.16 9.87 -14.17
N GLN A 36 9.08 9.05 -14.67
CA GLN A 36 8.77 7.75 -15.22
C GLN A 36 9.24 6.59 -14.33
N GLU A 37 9.69 6.91 -13.11
CA GLU A 37 10.08 5.88 -12.16
C GLU A 37 8.87 5.12 -11.66
N THR A 38 8.97 3.78 -11.65
CA THR A 38 7.97 2.90 -11.06
C THR A 38 8.63 1.93 -10.10
N VAL A 39 7.88 1.55 -9.06
CA VAL A 39 8.36 0.60 -8.06
C VAL A 39 7.26 -0.43 -7.80
N ILE A 40 7.62 -1.70 -7.85
CA ILE A 40 6.69 -2.80 -7.56
C ILE A 40 7.05 -3.42 -6.23
N PHE A 41 6.05 -3.59 -5.38
CA PHE A 41 6.17 -4.25 -4.09
C PHE A 41 5.36 -5.53 -4.04
N ALA A 42 5.88 -6.55 -3.37
CA ALA A 42 5.09 -7.69 -2.94
C ALA A 42 4.44 -7.32 -1.61
N VAL A 43 3.15 -7.61 -1.47
CA VAL A 43 2.44 -7.42 -0.20
C VAL A 43 2.95 -8.43 0.82
N ASP A 44 3.16 -9.67 0.37
CA ASP A 44 3.75 -10.73 1.18
C ASP A 44 4.95 -11.31 0.43
N ALA A 45 6.13 -11.22 1.04
CA ALA A 45 7.35 -11.72 0.42
C ALA A 45 7.30 -13.22 0.10
N ASP A 46 6.56 -13.99 0.91
CA ASP A 46 6.44 -15.44 0.74
C ASP A 46 5.38 -15.83 -0.28
N ALA A 47 4.50 -14.89 -0.66
CA ALA A 47 3.44 -15.13 -1.64
C ALA A 47 3.31 -13.91 -2.55
N PRO A 48 4.29 -13.65 -3.44
CA PRO A 48 4.39 -12.37 -4.15
C PRO A 48 3.42 -12.22 -5.34
N ARG A 49 2.23 -12.83 -5.26
CA ARG A 49 1.21 -12.68 -6.30
C ARG A 49 0.30 -11.48 -6.09
N ALA A 50 0.21 -10.99 -4.84
CA ALA A 50 -0.48 -9.75 -4.55
C ALA A 50 0.56 -8.65 -4.50
N ARG A 51 0.42 -7.66 -5.36
CA ARG A 51 1.42 -6.61 -5.55
C ARG A 51 0.79 -5.24 -5.55
N ILE A 52 1.58 -4.24 -5.21
CA ILE A 52 1.25 -2.86 -5.52
C ILE A 52 2.35 -2.29 -6.40
N GLN A 53 1.99 -1.37 -7.29
CA GLN A 53 2.95 -0.68 -8.13
C GLN A 53 2.71 0.82 -8.03
N LEU A 54 3.78 1.55 -7.75
CA LEU A 54 3.73 3.01 -7.64
C LEU A 54 4.04 3.64 -8.99
N TRP A 55 3.19 4.57 -9.40
CA TRP A 55 3.35 5.35 -10.63
C TRP A 55 3.29 6.84 -10.28
N ASN A 56 4.04 7.66 -11.00
CA ASN A 56 3.97 9.11 -10.84
C ASN A 56 2.61 9.62 -11.34
N LEU A 57 1.90 10.34 -10.49
CA LEU A 57 0.55 10.83 -10.81
C LEU A 57 0.56 11.77 -12.01
N ASP A 58 1.52 12.69 -12.09
CA ASP A 58 1.59 13.62 -13.21
C ASP A 58 1.84 12.91 -14.53
N PHE A 59 2.69 11.87 -14.53
CA PHE A 59 2.92 11.05 -15.70
C PHE A 59 1.63 10.37 -16.16
N ILE A 60 0.85 9.84 -15.21
CA ILE A 60 -0.43 9.19 -15.52
C ILE A 60 -1.44 10.22 -16.06
N ARG A 61 -1.50 11.43 -15.49
CA ARG A 61 -2.38 12.49 -15.98
C ARG A 61 -2.08 12.85 -17.43
N GLN A 62 -0.80 12.83 -17.81
CA GLN A 62 -0.37 13.16 -19.17
C GLN A 62 -0.65 12.04 -20.17
N ASN A 63 -0.56 10.78 -19.75
CA ASN A 63 -0.61 9.64 -20.66
C ASN A 63 -1.89 8.81 -20.56
N SER A 64 -2.57 8.83 -19.42
CA SER A 64 -3.79 8.05 -19.18
C SER A 64 -4.74 8.83 -18.27
N PRO A 65 -5.16 10.03 -18.68
CA PRO A 65 -5.94 10.90 -17.79
C PRO A 65 -7.26 10.29 -17.33
N GLU A 66 -7.80 9.33 -18.08
CA GLU A 66 -9.06 8.68 -17.74
C GLU A 66 -8.99 7.87 -16.44
N VAL A 67 -7.79 7.49 -15.99
CA VAL A 67 -7.62 6.71 -14.75
C VAL A 67 -6.87 7.47 -13.66
N ALA A 68 -6.29 8.63 -13.98
CA ALA A 68 -5.37 9.33 -13.06
C ALA A 68 -6.01 9.70 -11.72
N GLU A 69 -7.30 10.03 -11.72
CA GLU A 69 -8.01 10.43 -10.50
C GLU A 69 -8.75 9.27 -9.82
N MET A 70 -8.59 8.06 -10.34
CA MET A 70 -9.17 6.87 -9.71
C MET A 70 -8.36 6.49 -8.48
N LYS A 71 -9.05 6.45 -7.34
CA LYS A 71 -8.44 6.09 -6.06
C LYS A 71 -9.20 4.92 -5.49
N GLY A 72 -8.51 3.78 -5.41
CA GLY A 72 -9.06 2.61 -4.76
C GLY A 72 -8.73 2.61 -3.27
N SER A 73 -9.30 1.66 -2.56
CA SER A 73 -8.90 1.38 -1.20
C SER A 73 -8.31 -0.02 -1.14
N MET A 74 -7.53 -0.30 -0.09
CA MET A 74 -6.95 -1.61 0.13
C MET A 74 -7.17 -2.00 1.59
N LEU A 75 -7.55 -3.24 1.79
CA LEU A 75 -7.61 -3.85 3.11
C LEU A 75 -6.61 -5.01 3.12
N PHE A 76 -5.65 -4.93 4.02
CA PHE A 76 -4.70 -6.01 4.24
C PHE A 76 -5.19 -6.83 5.43
N THR A 77 -5.31 -8.14 5.29
CA THR A 77 -5.67 -9.01 6.42
C THR A 77 -4.42 -9.77 6.87
N VAL A 78 -4.21 -9.80 8.18
CA VAL A 78 -3.00 -10.37 8.77
C VAL A 78 -3.35 -11.15 10.02
N ASP A 79 -2.47 -12.06 10.42
CA ASP A 79 -2.64 -12.86 11.64
C ASP A 79 -2.15 -12.14 12.90
N ASN A 80 -1.29 -11.15 12.73
CA ASN A 80 -0.57 -10.49 13.82
C ASN A 80 -0.75 -8.97 13.75
N LEU A 81 -1.99 -8.53 13.90
CA LEU A 81 -2.38 -7.13 13.70
C LEU A 81 -1.58 -6.15 14.55
N GLU A 82 -1.28 -6.48 15.80
CA GLU A 82 -0.52 -5.59 16.68
C GLU A 82 0.89 -5.33 16.17
N GLU A 83 1.54 -6.33 15.61
CA GLU A 83 2.86 -6.16 15.01
C GLU A 83 2.81 -5.23 13.80
N TRP A 84 1.81 -5.40 12.94
CA TRP A 84 1.64 -4.51 11.78
C TRP A 84 1.28 -3.09 12.20
N HIS A 85 0.47 -2.95 13.24
CA HIS A 85 0.18 -1.63 13.80
C HIS A 85 1.47 -0.90 14.22
N SER A 86 2.37 -1.61 14.90
CA SER A 86 3.65 -1.04 15.32
C SER A 86 4.51 -0.62 14.14
N ARG A 87 4.55 -1.43 13.10
CA ARG A 87 5.31 -1.11 11.87
C ARG A 87 4.76 0.12 11.17
N VAL A 88 3.44 0.20 11.04
CA VAL A 88 2.79 1.34 10.40
C VAL A 88 3.00 2.61 11.23
N ALA A 89 2.94 2.50 12.55
CA ALA A 89 3.19 3.64 13.44
C ALA A 89 4.59 4.20 13.30
N GLU A 90 5.57 3.39 12.92
CA GLU A 90 6.93 3.87 12.63
C GLU A 90 7.01 4.57 11.26
N ALA A 91 6.09 4.24 10.35
CA ALA A 91 6.09 4.79 9.00
C ALA A 91 5.28 6.07 8.86
N THR A 92 4.28 6.28 9.72
CA THR A 92 3.39 7.44 9.62
C THR A 92 2.78 7.78 10.99
N ASP A 93 2.51 9.07 11.19
CA ASP A 93 1.82 9.56 12.39
C ASP A 93 0.30 9.44 12.25
N THR A 94 -0.20 9.07 11.09
CA THR A 94 -1.64 9.07 10.80
C THR A 94 -2.33 7.75 11.12
N VAL A 95 -1.62 6.81 11.74
CA VAL A 95 -2.18 5.52 12.11
C VAL A 95 -3.24 5.68 13.22
N SER A 96 -4.39 5.03 13.06
CA SER A 96 -5.41 5.02 14.10
C SER A 96 -5.07 4.01 15.20
N GLU A 97 -5.82 4.09 16.30
CA GLU A 97 -5.80 3.01 17.29
C GLU A 97 -6.45 1.76 16.70
N ILE A 98 -6.13 0.61 17.28
CA ILE A 98 -6.81 -0.64 16.90
C ILE A 98 -8.22 -0.59 17.48
N ASN A 99 -9.22 -0.78 16.63
CA ASN A 99 -10.63 -0.72 16.97
C ASN A 99 -11.28 -2.06 16.69
N ASP A 100 -12.34 -2.34 17.44
CA ASP A 100 -13.20 -3.51 17.22
C ASP A 100 -14.56 -2.99 16.78
N PHE A 101 -14.88 -3.20 15.49
CA PHE A 101 -16.16 -2.82 14.92
C PHE A 101 -16.95 -4.09 14.61
N GLN A 102 -17.89 -4.44 15.48
CA GLN A 102 -18.76 -5.60 15.31
C GLN A 102 -17.99 -6.91 15.09
N GLY A 103 -16.89 -7.08 15.83
CA GLY A 103 -16.05 -8.27 15.71
C GLY A 103 -14.93 -8.15 14.69
N MET A 104 -14.95 -7.14 13.85
CA MET A 104 -13.84 -6.87 12.92
C MET A 104 -12.82 -5.96 13.61
N VAL A 105 -11.69 -6.55 13.96
CA VAL A 105 -10.60 -5.83 14.64
C VAL A 105 -9.68 -5.24 13.58
N ASN A 106 -9.52 -3.92 13.58
CA ASN A 106 -8.79 -3.23 12.51
C ASN A 106 -8.17 -1.93 12.96
N PHE A 107 -7.31 -1.38 12.11
CA PHE A 107 -6.85 0.00 12.18
C PHE A 107 -6.71 0.56 10.77
N ASN A 108 -6.70 1.89 10.66
CA ASN A 108 -6.45 2.55 9.38
C ASN A 108 -5.28 3.52 9.48
N PHE A 109 -4.79 3.93 8.32
CA PHE A 109 -3.64 4.83 8.21
C PHE A 109 -3.69 5.55 6.87
N GLN A 110 -2.91 6.63 6.77
CA GLN A 110 -2.76 7.36 5.52
C GLN A 110 -1.36 7.18 4.95
N ASP A 111 -1.27 7.11 3.62
CA ASP A 111 0.01 7.19 2.94
C ASP A 111 0.48 8.65 2.88
N PRO A 112 1.67 8.94 2.30
CA PRO A 112 2.17 10.32 2.24
C PRO A 112 1.28 11.31 1.47
N ASP A 113 0.39 10.84 0.62
CA ASP A 113 -0.56 11.70 -0.09
C ASP A 113 -1.91 11.82 0.61
N GLY A 114 -2.06 11.20 1.79
CA GLY A 114 -3.29 11.26 2.56
C GLY A 114 -4.35 10.24 2.15
N ASN A 115 -3.99 9.26 1.33
CA ASN A 115 -4.91 8.19 0.96
C ASN A 115 -5.04 7.18 2.10
N TYR A 116 -6.27 6.74 2.39
CA TYR A 116 -6.53 5.83 3.49
C TYR A 116 -6.47 4.37 3.07
N TYR A 117 -5.82 3.58 3.90
CA TYR A 117 -5.78 2.12 3.78
C TYR A 117 -5.99 1.53 5.17
N ALA A 118 -6.24 0.22 5.26
CA ALA A 118 -6.53 -0.43 6.53
C ALA A 118 -5.87 -1.80 6.62
N PHE A 119 -5.58 -2.22 7.85
CA PHE A 119 -5.23 -3.58 8.19
C PHE A 119 -6.31 -4.14 9.10
N ALA A 120 -6.63 -5.41 8.94
CA ALA A 120 -7.58 -6.12 9.79
C ALA A 120 -7.01 -7.46 10.21
N GLN A 121 -7.45 -7.94 11.38
CA GLN A 121 -7.11 -9.27 11.85
C GLN A 121 -7.83 -10.29 10.96
N SER A 122 -7.09 -11.28 10.47
CA SER A 122 -7.66 -12.30 9.61
C SER A 122 -8.64 -13.18 10.40
N GLU A 123 -9.83 -13.38 9.83
CA GLU A 123 -10.85 -14.28 10.37
C GLU A 123 -11.08 -15.49 9.47
N LEU A 124 -10.49 -15.45 8.26
CA LEU A 124 -10.67 -16.53 7.29
C LEU A 124 -9.50 -17.50 7.42
N PRO A 125 -9.75 -18.80 7.25
CA PRO A 125 -8.67 -19.78 7.21
C PRO A 125 -7.80 -19.53 5.99
N GLU A 126 -6.52 -19.74 6.18
CA GLU A 126 -5.55 -19.58 5.10
C GLU A 126 -5.47 -20.80 4.20
#